data_d37e17ef18e96670133c031bf93475fe
#
_entry.id   d37e17ef18e96670133c031bf93475fe
#
_cell.length_a   1.000
_cell.length_b   1.000
_cell.length_c   1.000
_cell.angle_alpha   90.00
_cell.angle_beta   90.00
_cell.angle_gamma   90.00
#
_symmetry.space_group_name_H-M   'P 1'
#
loop_
_entity.id
_entity.type
_entity.pdbx_description
1 polymer ?
#
loop_
_entity_poly.entity_id
_entity_poly.type
_entity_poly.pdbx_seq_one_letter_code
_entity_poly.pdbx_strand_id
1 'polypeptide(L)'
;PQQTPTNPNKKNINIMPNLKSLAQDTAIYGLSSIMARFINYLLVPIQTARFQASGGQYGVITNVYAYVALLIVLLTYGMETTFFRFMSRDGEDPRKVYATTLKMVGTTSLLFAILVALFIHPLAAALGYADHPEYILVMYVTVAIDAFSAIPFAYLRYAHRPIKFATLKVLNITLNILLNVLYLIVFPALRLNPFGIYDSQFTLDVVWVFYINLF
;
A
#
# COMPACT_ATOMS: atom_id res chain seq x y z
N PRO A 1 -4.10 0.88 -66.19
CA PRO A 1 -4.15 0.10 -64.91
C PRO A 1 -2.92 0.42 -64.07
N GLN A 2 -3.10 1.32 -63.09
CA GLN A 2 -2.05 1.68 -62.16
C GLN A 2 -2.06 0.65 -61.04
N GLN A 3 -0.96 -0.10 -60.92
CA GLN A 3 -0.70 -0.97 -59.78
C GLN A 3 -0.24 -0.10 -58.59
N THR A 4 -1.03 -0.05 -57.54
CA THR A 4 -0.64 0.51 -56.25
C THR A 4 0.43 -0.38 -55.60
N PRO A 5 1.56 0.18 -55.11
CA PRO A 5 2.59 -0.61 -54.46
C PRO A 5 2.08 -1.12 -53.12
N THR A 6 1.98 -2.43 -52.96
CA THR A 6 1.71 -3.11 -51.71
C THR A 6 2.95 -2.95 -50.81
N ASN A 7 2.80 -2.22 -49.73
CA ASN A 7 3.84 -2.04 -48.66
C ASN A 7 4.04 -3.37 -47.92
N PRO A 8 5.21 -4.04 -48.02
CA PRO A 8 5.44 -5.36 -47.43
C PRO A 8 5.69 -5.32 -45.91
N ASN A 9 5.53 -4.16 -45.24
CA ASN A 9 5.89 -4.01 -43.85
C ASN A 9 4.70 -3.77 -42.89
N LYS A 10 3.49 -4.15 -43.29
CA LYS A 10 2.40 -4.37 -42.35
C LYS A 10 2.66 -5.70 -41.60
N LYS A 11 3.56 -5.70 -40.63
CA LYS A 11 3.49 -6.66 -39.53
C LYS A 11 2.09 -6.50 -38.94
N ASN A 12 1.21 -7.47 -39.21
CA ASN A 12 -0.01 -7.66 -38.46
C ASN A 12 0.39 -7.87 -36.99
N ILE A 13 0.51 -6.78 -36.24
CA ILE A 13 0.53 -6.83 -34.80
C ILE A 13 -0.88 -7.29 -34.44
N ASN A 14 -1.03 -8.58 -34.19
CA ASN A 14 -2.20 -9.13 -33.52
C ASN A 14 -2.27 -8.46 -32.13
N ILE A 15 -2.95 -7.31 -32.07
CA ILE A 15 -3.19 -6.51 -30.87
C ILE A 15 -4.26 -7.18 -29.97
N MET A 16 -4.75 -8.35 -30.32
CA MET A 16 -5.58 -9.13 -29.40
C MET A 16 -4.65 -9.87 -28.45
N PRO A 17 -4.53 -9.42 -27.17
CA PRO A 17 -3.84 -10.23 -26.18
C PRO A 17 -4.50 -11.62 -26.20
N ASN A 18 -3.68 -12.66 -26.38
CA ASN A 18 -4.17 -14.02 -26.36
C ASN A 18 -4.99 -14.19 -25.06
N LEU A 19 -6.26 -14.59 -25.16
CA LEU A 19 -7.16 -14.74 -24.03
C LEU A 19 -6.51 -15.50 -22.87
N LYS A 20 -5.63 -16.44 -23.20
CA LYS A 20 -4.83 -17.19 -22.24
C LYS A 20 -3.83 -16.31 -21.50
N SER A 21 -3.12 -15.39 -22.16
CA SER A 21 -2.18 -14.49 -21.48
C SER A 21 -2.91 -13.47 -20.62
N LEU A 22 -4.04 -12.95 -21.08
CA LEU A 22 -4.88 -12.06 -20.29
C LEU A 22 -5.42 -12.75 -19.01
N ALA A 23 -5.87 -13.99 -19.14
CA ALA A 23 -6.31 -14.79 -18.00
C ALA A 23 -5.16 -15.07 -17.02
N GLN A 24 -3.96 -15.38 -17.51
CA GLN A 24 -2.78 -15.59 -16.69
C GLN A 24 -2.38 -14.30 -15.94
N ASP A 25 -2.32 -13.16 -16.61
CA ASP A 25 -1.99 -11.89 -15.99
C ASP A 25 -3.01 -11.53 -14.89
N THR A 26 -4.30 -11.66 -15.20
CA THR A 26 -5.40 -11.41 -14.26
C THR A 26 -5.31 -12.34 -13.05
N ALA A 27 -5.01 -13.62 -13.26
CA ALA A 27 -4.85 -14.58 -12.19
C ALA A 27 -3.65 -14.22 -11.28
N ILE A 28 -2.52 -13.81 -11.83
CA ILE A 28 -1.34 -13.40 -11.05
C ILE A 28 -1.64 -12.14 -10.24
N TYR A 29 -2.27 -11.12 -10.83
CA TYR A 29 -2.65 -9.91 -10.11
C TYR A 29 -3.68 -10.18 -9.00
N GLY A 30 -4.71 -10.96 -9.30
CA GLY A 30 -5.75 -11.34 -8.35
C GLY A 30 -5.20 -12.19 -7.21
N LEU A 31 -4.50 -13.27 -7.55
CA LEU A 31 -3.95 -14.19 -6.56
C LEU A 31 -2.93 -13.53 -5.65
N SER A 32 -1.99 -12.73 -6.19
CA SER A 32 -1.03 -11.99 -5.37
C SER A 32 -1.71 -11.01 -4.41
N SER A 33 -2.78 -10.35 -4.83
CA SER A 33 -3.53 -9.41 -3.99
C SER A 33 -4.34 -10.13 -2.90
N ILE A 34 -4.92 -11.29 -3.22
CA ILE A 34 -5.67 -12.12 -2.25
C ILE A 34 -4.70 -12.73 -1.23
N MET A 35 -3.62 -13.32 -1.70
CA MET A 35 -2.57 -13.90 -0.83
C MET A 35 -2.02 -12.85 0.13
N ALA A 36 -1.80 -11.64 -0.37
CA ALA A 36 -1.39 -10.51 0.42
C ALA A 36 -2.29 -10.26 1.63
N ARG A 37 -3.60 -10.20 1.39
CA ARG A 37 -4.60 -9.99 2.45
C ARG A 37 -4.70 -11.18 3.39
N PHE A 38 -4.67 -12.39 2.84
CA PHE A 38 -4.74 -13.62 3.62
C PHE A 38 -3.57 -13.74 4.60
N ILE A 39 -2.36 -13.46 4.12
CA ILE A 39 -1.15 -13.55 4.95
C ILE A 39 -1.17 -12.46 6.04
N ASN A 40 -1.61 -11.24 5.73
CA ASN A 40 -1.82 -10.20 6.75
C ASN A 40 -2.85 -10.62 7.80
N TYR A 41 -3.88 -11.38 7.40
CA TYR A 41 -4.88 -11.88 8.34
C TYR A 41 -4.28 -12.87 9.36
N LEU A 42 -3.20 -13.57 9.01
CA LEU A 42 -2.48 -14.45 9.93
C LEU A 42 -1.76 -13.70 11.07
N LEU A 43 -1.53 -12.38 10.93
CA LEU A 43 -0.99 -11.57 12.02
C LEU A 43 -2.01 -11.28 13.10
N VAL A 44 -3.30 -11.29 12.78
CA VAL A 44 -4.38 -10.94 13.72
C VAL A 44 -4.36 -11.79 14.99
N PRO A 45 -4.29 -13.13 14.95
CA PRO A 45 -4.19 -13.95 16.16
C PRO A 45 -2.96 -13.63 17.00
N ILE A 46 -1.82 -13.38 16.36
CA ILE A 46 -0.56 -13.07 17.05
C ILE A 46 -0.66 -11.73 17.76
N GLN A 47 -1.14 -10.70 17.06
CA GLN A 47 -1.32 -9.36 17.62
C GLN A 47 -2.36 -9.38 18.76
N THR A 48 -3.48 -10.04 18.55
CA THR A 48 -4.53 -10.17 19.57
C THR A 48 -4.00 -10.85 20.83
N ALA A 49 -3.32 -11.99 20.71
CA ALA A 49 -2.79 -12.73 21.86
C ALA A 49 -1.75 -11.91 22.62
N ARG A 50 -0.92 -11.13 21.93
CA ARG A 50 0.15 -10.34 22.55
C ARG A 50 -0.37 -9.05 23.19
N PHE A 51 -1.28 -8.33 22.52
CA PHE A 51 -1.80 -7.06 23.02
C PHE A 51 -2.99 -7.20 23.96
N GLN A 52 -3.72 -8.32 23.99
CA GLN A 52 -4.70 -8.61 25.04
C GLN A 52 -4.04 -8.78 26.40
N ALA A 53 -2.87 -9.43 26.44
CA ALA A 53 -2.07 -9.56 27.65
C ALA A 53 -1.55 -8.19 28.18
N SER A 54 -1.49 -7.16 27.32
CA SER A 54 -1.02 -5.81 27.64
C SER A 54 -2.15 -4.80 27.89
N GLY A 55 -3.35 -5.23 28.32
CA GLY A 55 -4.43 -4.32 28.70
C GLY A 55 -5.36 -3.87 27.57
N GLY A 56 -5.51 -4.67 26.50
CA GLY A 56 -6.53 -4.41 25.45
C GLY A 56 -6.10 -3.45 24.34
N GLN A 57 -4.82 -3.17 24.21
CA GLN A 57 -4.27 -2.26 23.17
C GLN A 57 -4.55 -2.71 21.72
N TYR A 58 -4.96 -3.95 21.49
CA TYR A 58 -5.39 -4.40 20.16
C TYR A 58 -6.57 -3.60 19.62
N GLY A 59 -7.45 -3.11 20.49
CA GLY A 59 -8.55 -2.22 20.10
C GLY A 59 -8.08 -0.92 19.45
N VAL A 60 -6.95 -0.38 19.91
CA VAL A 60 -6.31 0.82 19.31
C VAL A 60 -5.89 0.53 17.87
N ILE A 61 -5.22 -0.61 17.63
CA ILE A 61 -4.80 -1.04 16.30
C ILE A 61 -6.01 -1.09 15.37
N THR A 62 -7.06 -1.81 15.76
CA THR A 62 -8.27 -2.00 14.95
C THR A 62 -8.97 -0.68 14.63
N ASN A 63 -9.08 0.20 15.63
CA ASN A 63 -9.73 1.50 15.46
C ASN A 63 -8.96 2.42 14.51
N VAL A 64 -7.65 2.52 14.68
CA VAL A 64 -6.80 3.34 13.81
C VAL A 64 -6.82 2.82 12.37
N TYR A 65 -6.77 1.50 12.16
CA TYR A 65 -6.91 0.91 10.81
C TYR A 65 -8.27 1.16 10.16
N ALA A 66 -9.34 1.29 10.94
CA ALA A 66 -10.64 1.66 10.40
C ALA A 66 -10.62 3.09 9.80
N TYR A 67 -9.96 4.04 10.46
CA TYR A 67 -9.74 5.39 9.89
C TYR A 67 -8.85 5.35 8.65
N VAL A 68 -7.78 4.56 8.66
CA VAL A 68 -6.90 4.37 7.50
C VAL A 68 -7.68 3.87 6.29
N ALA A 69 -8.56 2.89 6.46
CA ALA A 69 -9.38 2.34 5.38
C ALA A 69 -10.29 3.39 4.72
N LEU A 70 -10.83 4.32 5.49
CA LEU A 70 -11.62 5.45 4.97
C LEU A 70 -10.72 6.45 4.22
N LEU A 71 -9.60 6.82 4.83
CA LEU A 71 -8.73 7.84 4.30
C LEU A 71 -8.04 7.44 3.00
N ILE A 72 -7.66 6.17 2.84
CA ILE A 72 -7.05 5.69 1.60
C ILE A 72 -8.02 5.84 0.41
N VAL A 73 -9.31 5.59 0.61
CA VAL A 73 -10.34 5.77 -0.41
C VAL A 73 -10.50 7.26 -0.77
N LEU A 74 -10.55 8.13 0.25
CA LEU A 74 -10.65 9.58 0.05
C LEU A 74 -9.42 10.13 -0.66
N LEU A 75 -8.22 9.69 -0.27
CA LEU A 75 -6.97 10.23 -0.80
C LEU A 75 -6.64 9.72 -2.20
N THR A 76 -7.09 8.53 -2.56
CA THR A 76 -6.96 7.99 -3.92
C THR A 76 -8.03 8.52 -4.88
N TYR A 77 -9.17 8.99 -4.38
CA TYR A 77 -10.31 9.64 -5.09
C TYR A 77 -10.55 9.13 -6.52
N GLY A 78 -10.41 7.81 -6.73
CA GLY A 78 -10.65 7.17 -8.03
C GLY A 78 -9.60 7.46 -9.11
N MET A 79 -8.46 8.04 -8.75
CA MET A 79 -7.40 8.39 -9.71
C MET A 79 -6.81 7.16 -10.42
N GLU A 80 -6.87 5.99 -9.82
CA GLU A 80 -6.48 4.75 -10.47
C GLU A 80 -7.38 4.44 -11.69
N THR A 81 -8.70 4.55 -11.53
CA THR A 81 -9.66 4.37 -12.63
C THR A 81 -9.47 5.43 -13.70
N THR A 82 -9.28 6.69 -13.29
CA THR A 82 -8.99 7.81 -14.18
C THR A 82 -7.72 7.57 -14.97
N PHE A 83 -6.66 7.10 -14.31
CA PHE A 83 -5.39 6.73 -14.93
C PHE A 83 -5.59 5.70 -16.05
N PHE A 84 -6.27 4.59 -15.81
CA PHE A 84 -6.53 3.57 -16.83
C PHE A 84 -7.34 4.12 -18.00
N ARG A 85 -8.35 4.96 -17.72
CA ARG A 85 -9.18 5.58 -18.77
C ARG A 85 -8.35 6.46 -19.70
N PHE A 86 -7.46 7.30 -19.18
CA PHE A 86 -6.62 8.17 -20.00
C PHE A 86 -5.50 7.40 -20.70
N MET A 87 -4.92 6.38 -20.05
CA MET A 87 -3.89 5.53 -20.65
C MET A 87 -4.41 4.72 -21.86
N SER A 88 -5.73 4.44 -21.90
CA SER A 88 -6.37 3.71 -23.01
C SER A 88 -6.97 4.61 -24.08
N ARG A 89 -6.79 5.94 -23.98
CA ARG A 89 -7.35 6.90 -24.93
C ARG A 89 -6.39 7.11 -26.10
N ASP A 90 -6.94 7.04 -27.33
CA ASP A 90 -6.16 7.30 -28.53
C ASP A 90 -5.63 8.75 -28.56
N GLY A 91 -4.36 8.90 -28.94
CA GLY A 91 -3.70 10.20 -29.07
C GLY A 91 -3.07 10.74 -27.78
N GLU A 92 -3.26 10.11 -26.64
CA GLU A 92 -2.59 10.49 -25.38
C GLU A 92 -1.19 9.88 -25.29
N ASP A 93 -0.25 10.65 -24.75
CA ASP A 93 1.10 10.16 -24.44
C ASP A 93 1.10 9.45 -23.06
N PRO A 94 1.34 8.14 -23.01
CA PRO A 94 1.34 7.39 -21.76
C PRO A 94 2.29 7.94 -20.69
N ARG A 95 3.42 8.52 -21.11
CA ARG A 95 4.39 9.11 -20.16
C ARG A 95 3.84 10.37 -19.53
N LYS A 96 3.15 11.20 -20.30
CA LYS A 96 2.52 12.43 -19.80
C LYS A 96 1.36 12.11 -18.86
N VAL A 97 0.51 11.14 -19.23
CA VAL A 97 -0.60 10.68 -18.38
C VAL A 97 -0.07 10.17 -17.05
N TYR A 98 0.95 9.29 -17.07
CA TYR A 98 1.57 8.78 -15.85
C TYR A 98 2.15 9.90 -14.99
N ALA A 99 2.97 10.77 -15.58
CA ALA A 99 3.62 11.87 -14.85
C ALA A 99 2.60 12.85 -14.25
N THR A 100 1.53 13.18 -14.97
CA THR A 100 0.48 14.08 -14.50
C THR A 100 -0.30 13.47 -13.35
N THR A 101 -0.74 12.21 -13.50
CA THR A 101 -1.49 11.50 -12.47
C THR A 101 -0.65 11.32 -11.20
N LEU A 102 0.63 10.94 -11.35
CA LEU A 102 1.55 10.78 -10.23
C LEU A 102 1.79 12.11 -9.49
N LYS A 103 1.97 13.21 -10.24
CA LYS A 103 2.11 14.54 -9.64
C LYS A 103 0.85 14.97 -8.89
N MET A 104 -0.33 14.75 -9.45
CA MET A 104 -1.59 15.11 -8.80
C MET A 104 -1.77 14.35 -7.47
N VAL A 105 -1.67 13.02 -7.50
CA VAL A 105 -1.79 12.21 -6.29
C VAL A 105 -0.65 12.50 -5.31
N GLY A 106 0.58 12.68 -5.79
CA GLY A 106 1.72 13.04 -4.96
C GLY A 106 1.55 14.39 -4.25
N THR A 107 1.04 15.40 -4.95
CA THR A 107 0.78 16.72 -4.36
C THR A 107 -0.33 16.65 -3.30
N THR A 108 -1.43 15.95 -3.59
CA THR A 108 -2.53 15.80 -2.62
C THR A 108 -2.12 14.97 -1.41
N SER A 109 -1.35 13.89 -1.60
CA SER A 109 -0.82 13.07 -0.51
C SER A 109 0.18 13.86 0.36
N LEU A 110 1.06 14.63 -0.26
CA LEU A 110 2.02 15.47 0.45
C LEU A 110 1.30 16.59 1.24
N LEU A 111 0.33 17.27 0.62
CA LEU A 111 -0.46 18.30 1.28
C LEU A 111 -1.22 17.72 2.49
N PHE A 112 -1.82 16.54 2.32
CA PHE A 112 -2.48 15.82 3.39
C PHE A 112 -1.52 15.49 4.54
N ALA A 113 -0.33 14.95 4.26
CA ALA A 113 0.67 14.64 5.27
C ALA A 113 1.13 15.89 6.03
N ILE A 114 1.33 17.02 5.33
CA ILE A 114 1.68 18.31 5.95
C ILE A 114 0.55 18.81 6.84
N LEU A 115 -0.70 18.77 6.37
CA LEU A 115 -1.85 19.20 7.16
C LEU A 115 -2.00 18.37 8.43
N VAL A 116 -1.87 17.03 8.34
CA VAL A 116 -1.90 16.17 9.53
C VAL A 116 -0.77 16.51 10.50
N ALA A 117 0.45 16.72 10.01
CA ALA A 117 1.58 17.07 10.86
C ALA A 117 1.39 18.42 11.57
N LEU A 118 0.78 19.42 10.90
CA LEU A 118 0.49 20.73 11.48
C LEU A 118 -0.63 20.69 12.53
N PHE A 119 -1.64 19.83 12.32
CA PHE A 119 -2.81 19.72 13.18
C PHE A 119 -2.82 18.44 14.02
N ILE A 120 -1.64 17.85 14.28
CA ILE A 120 -1.54 16.55 14.95
C ILE A 120 -2.18 16.52 16.33
N HIS A 121 -1.94 17.53 17.17
CA HIS A 121 -2.48 17.57 18.53
C HIS A 121 -4.01 17.70 18.59
N PRO A 122 -4.66 18.66 17.89
CA PRO A 122 -6.11 18.73 17.90
C PRO A 122 -6.75 17.53 17.22
N LEU A 123 -6.12 16.94 16.20
CA LEU A 123 -6.60 15.76 15.52
C LEU A 123 -6.54 14.53 16.43
N ALA A 124 -5.43 14.30 17.10
CA ALA A 124 -5.25 13.22 18.06
C ALA A 124 -6.24 13.33 19.24
N ALA A 125 -6.45 14.54 19.76
CA ALA A 125 -7.44 14.80 20.81
C ALA A 125 -8.87 14.49 20.35
N ALA A 126 -9.25 14.91 19.13
CA ALA A 126 -10.57 14.64 18.56
C ALA A 126 -10.85 13.15 18.34
N LEU A 127 -9.80 12.36 18.07
CA LEU A 127 -9.88 10.91 17.88
C LEU A 127 -9.73 10.11 19.17
N GLY A 128 -9.51 10.77 20.32
CA GLY A 128 -9.34 10.12 21.62
C GLY A 128 -7.93 9.60 21.90
N TYR A 129 -6.93 10.10 21.17
CA TYR A 129 -5.51 9.73 21.28
C TYR A 129 -4.63 10.92 21.68
N ALA A 130 -5.13 11.80 22.55
CA ALA A 130 -4.40 13.01 22.98
C ALA A 130 -3.03 12.68 23.62
N ASP A 131 -2.94 11.56 24.35
CA ASP A 131 -1.72 11.12 25.02
C ASP A 131 -0.71 10.43 24.07
N HIS A 132 -1.15 10.01 22.87
CA HIS A 132 -0.37 9.28 21.89
C HIS A 132 -0.58 9.81 20.46
N PRO A 133 -0.23 11.09 20.20
CA PRO A 133 -0.41 11.69 18.87
C PRO A 133 0.44 11.01 17.78
N GLU A 134 1.51 10.32 18.18
CA GLU A 134 2.38 9.56 17.29
C GLU A 134 1.64 8.43 16.55
N TYR A 135 0.64 7.79 17.16
CA TYR A 135 -0.17 6.75 16.50
C TYR A 135 -0.86 7.31 15.25
N ILE A 136 -1.44 8.50 15.40
CA ILE A 136 -2.16 9.17 14.33
C ILE A 136 -1.19 9.65 13.26
N LEU A 137 -0.06 10.25 13.66
CA LEU A 137 0.93 10.75 12.72
C LEU A 137 1.47 9.64 11.81
N VAL A 138 1.96 8.55 12.40
CA VAL A 138 2.57 7.44 11.65
C VAL A 138 1.58 6.83 10.68
N MET A 139 0.35 6.55 11.14
CA MET A 139 -0.66 5.93 10.28
C MET A 139 -1.13 6.84 9.16
N TYR A 140 -1.26 8.14 9.38
CA TYR A 140 -1.68 9.07 8.32
C TYR A 140 -0.57 9.32 7.30
N VAL A 141 0.69 9.32 7.73
CA VAL A 141 1.83 9.31 6.80
C VAL A 141 1.85 8.03 5.97
N THR A 142 1.58 6.88 6.60
CA THR A 142 1.45 5.60 5.87
C THR A 142 0.36 5.68 4.81
N VAL A 143 -0.82 6.22 5.14
CA VAL A 143 -1.91 6.43 4.16
C VAL A 143 -1.48 7.31 2.99
N ALA A 144 -0.72 8.37 3.25
CA ALA A 144 -0.23 9.26 2.21
C ALA A 144 0.74 8.55 1.24
N ILE A 145 1.62 7.70 1.78
CA ILE A 145 2.56 6.88 1.00
C ILE A 145 1.81 5.80 0.22
N ASP A 146 0.83 5.14 0.82
CA ASP A 146 0.00 4.13 0.16
C ASP A 146 -0.80 4.71 -1.00
N ALA A 147 -1.42 5.89 -0.80
CA ALA A 147 -2.15 6.59 -1.85
C ALA A 147 -1.22 6.98 -3.01
N PHE A 148 -0.03 7.49 -2.71
CA PHE A 148 0.97 7.80 -3.74
C PHE A 148 1.40 6.54 -4.50
N SER A 149 1.61 5.43 -3.79
CA SER A 149 2.05 4.15 -4.36
C SER A 149 1.01 3.49 -5.26
N ALA A 150 -0.28 3.85 -5.13
CA ALA A 150 -1.35 3.32 -5.96
C ALA A 150 -1.11 3.53 -7.46
N ILE A 151 -0.56 4.68 -7.86
CA ILE A 151 -0.30 5.02 -9.27
C ILE A 151 0.86 4.22 -9.88
N PRO A 152 2.05 4.08 -9.25
CA PRO A 152 3.08 3.14 -9.70
C PRO A 152 2.59 1.69 -9.85
N PHE A 153 1.77 1.21 -8.91
CA PHE A 153 1.18 -0.11 -9.02
C PHE A 153 0.14 -0.22 -10.16
N ALA A 154 -0.65 0.82 -10.39
CA ALA A 154 -1.54 0.90 -11.55
C ALA A 154 -0.76 0.89 -12.87
N TYR A 155 0.38 1.59 -12.94
CA TYR A 155 1.24 1.58 -14.10
C TYR A 155 1.83 0.19 -14.40
N LEU A 156 2.24 -0.58 -13.37
CA LEU A 156 2.73 -1.95 -13.55
C LEU A 156 1.64 -2.86 -14.17
N ARG A 157 0.37 -2.66 -13.79
CA ARG A 157 -0.77 -3.38 -14.38
C ARG A 157 -1.00 -2.97 -15.83
N TYR A 158 -0.98 -1.68 -16.11
CA TYR A 158 -1.10 -1.17 -17.48
C TYR A 158 0.02 -1.68 -18.39
N ALA A 159 1.25 -1.72 -17.89
CA ALA A 159 2.43 -2.18 -18.65
C ALA A 159 2.51 -3.71 -18.79
N HIS A 160 1.47 -4.46 -18.37
CA HIS A 160 1.45 -5.93 -18.42
C HIS A 160 2.69 -6.56 -17.77
N ARG A 161 3.07 -6.08 -16.57
CA ARG A 161 4.21 -6.62 -15.80
C ARG A 161 3.76 -7.33 -14.52
N PRO A 162 3.01 -8.45 -14.64
CA PRO A 162 2.40 -9.11 -13.48
C PRO A 162 3.42 -9.64 -12.49
N ILE A 163 4.55 -10.17 -12.98
CA ILE A 163 5.60 -10.72 -12.11
C ILE A 163 6.20 -9.62 -11.23
N LYS A 164 6.53 -8.44 -11.81
CA LYS A 164 7.08 -7.32 -11.02
C LYS A 164 6.08 -6.83 -9.98
N PHE A 165 4.81 -6.71 -10.36
CA PHE A 165 3.74 -6.35 -9.43
C PHE A 165 3.64 -7.34 -8.27
N ALA A 166 3.55 -8.64 -8.58
CA ALA A 166 3.45 -9.71 -7.59
C ALA A 166 4.68 -9.74 -6.67
N THR A 167 5.89 -9.65 -7.23
CA THR A 167 7.14 -9.65 -6.45
C THR A 167 7.19 -8.49 -5.46
N LEU A 168 6.85 -7.26 -5.87
CA LEU A 168 6.83 -6.11 -4.97
C LEU A 168 5.77 -6.27 -3.87
N LYS A 169 4.57 -6.75 -4.22
CA LYS A 169 3.51 -7.02 -3.23
C LYS A 169 3.91 -8.09 -2.22
N VAL A 170 4.43 -9.21 -2.70
CA VAL A 170 4.87 -10.32 -1.83
C VAL A 170 6.06 -9.90 -0.96
N LEU A 171 7.02 -9.17 -1.53
CA LEU A 171 8.17 -8.66 -0.78
C LEU A 171 7.74 -7.73 0.37
N ASN A 172 6.88 -6.75 0.08
CA ASN A 172 6.37 -5.81 1.08
C ASN A 172 5.66 -6.57 2.22
N ILE A 173 4.77 -7.52 1.90
CA ILE A 173 4.04 -8.28 2.91
C ILE A 173 4.96 -9.21 3.70
N THR A 174 5.88 -9.89 3.03
CA THR A 174 6.85 -10.77 3.71
C THR A 174 7.69 -9.97 4.69
N LEU A 175 8.15 -8.79 4.29
CA LEU A 175 8.92 -7.90 5.16
C LEU A 175 8.07 -7.43 6.35
N ASN A 176 6.84 -7.00 6.11
CA ASN A 176 5.92 -6.59 7.16
C ASN A 176 5.67 -7.70 8.19
N ILE A 177 5.38 -8.92 7.72
CA ILE A 177 5.17 -10.07 8.61
C ILE A 177 6.44 -10.42 9.38
N LEU A 178 7.59 -10.47 8.68
CA LEU A 178 8.86 -10.79 9.32
C LEU A 178 9.15 -9.81 10.45
N LEU A 179 9.00 -8.50 10.20
CA LEU A 179 9.22 -7.47 11.21
C LEU A 179 8.23 -7.58 12.36
N ASN A 180 6.94 -7.85 12.09
CA ASN A 180 5.95 -8.07 13.13
C ASN A 180 6.27 -9.31 13.99
N VAL A 181 6.66 -10.44 13.37
CA VAL A 181 7.05 -11.65 14.11
C VAL A 181 8.31 -11.42 14.93
N LEU A 182 9.30 -10.73 14.38
CA LEU A 182 10.52 -10.36 15.11
C LEU A 182 10.16 -9.49 16.33
N TYR A 183 9.36 -8.44 16.12
CA TYR A 183 8.96 -7.53 17.20
C TYR A 183 8.10 -8.20 18.28
N LEU A 184 7.07 -8.96 17.87
CA LEU A 184 6.08 -9.47 18.81
C LEU A 184 6.51 -10.77 19.49
N ILE A 185 7.37 -11.58 18.86
CA ILE A 185 7.69 -12.93 19.33
C ILE A 185 9.18 -13.08 19.63
N VAL A 186 10.04 -12.85 18.61
CA VAL A 186 11.45 -13.25 18.69
C VAL A 186 12.23 -12.38 19.69
N PHE A 187 12.12 -11.06 19.59
CA PHE A 187 12.88 -10.17 20.46
C PHE A 187 12.47 -10.31 21.95
N PRO A 188 11.18 -10.34 22.32
CA PRO A 188 10.79 -10.60 23.70
C PRO A 188 11.21 -11.99 24.19
N ALA A 189 11.10 -13.02 23.36
CA ALA A 189 11.49 -14.39 23.75
C ALA A 189 12.99 -14.55 24.01
N LEU A 190 13.81 -13.85 23.23
CA LEU A 190 15.27 -13.86 23.37
C LEU A 190 15.78 -12.75 24.30
N ARG A 191 14.90 -11.93 24.87
CA ARG A 191 15.22 -10.72 25.65
C ARG A 191 16.19 -9.78 24.93
N LEU A 192 16.04 -9.69 23.61
CA LEU A 192 16.79 -8.77 22.78
C LEU A 192 16.07 -7.43 22.71
N ASN A 193 16.79 -6.35 22.94
CA ASN A 193 16.28 -4.99 22.80
C ASN A 193 17.08 -4.22 21.74
N PRO A 194 16.94 -4.56 20.45
CA PRO A 194 17.62 -3.83 19.41
C PRO A 194 17.08 -2.41 19.35
N PHE A 195 17.97 -1.44 19.31
CA PHE A 195 17.64 -0.01 19.21
C PHE A 195 16.82 0.59 20.37
N GLY A 196 16.70 -0.11 21.52
CA GLY A 196 15.95 0.40 22.67
C GLY A 196 14.43 0.43 22.47
N ILE A 197 13.89 -0.49 21.66
CA ILE A 197 12.47 -0.57 21.29
C ILE A 197 11.58 -0.91 22.49
N TYR A 198 12.10 -1.66 23.46
CA TYR A 198 11.39 -2.10 24.63
C TYR A 198 11.87 -1.35 25.87
N ASP A 199 10.98 -1.18 26.83
CA ASP A 199 11.33 -0.72 28.17
C ASP A 199 12.05 -1.80 28.99
N SER A 200 12.37 -1.51 30.24
CA SER A 200 13.03 -2.46 31.16
C SER A 200 12.20 -3.72 31.46
N GLN A 201 10.88 -3.66 31.24
CA GLN A 201 9.94 -4.76 31.45
C GLN A 201 9.58 -5.51 30.18
N PHE A 202 10.15 -5.13 29.02
CA PHE A 202 9.80 -5.66 27.69
C PHE A 202 8.31 -5.51 27.37
N THR A 203 7.70 -4.39 27.75
CA THR A 203 6.33 -4.07 27.38
C THR A 203 6.24 -3.78 25.87
N LEU A 204 5.14 -4.24 25.26
CA LEU A 204 4.86 -4.04 23.86
C LEU A 204 4.12 -2.72 23.67
N ASP A 205 4.61 -1.86 22.79
CA ASP A 205 3.95 -0.63 22.40
C ASP A 205 3.35 -0.75 21.00
N VAL A 206 2.09 -0.36 20.86
CA VAL A 206 1.34 -0.38 19.60
C VAL A 206 2.01 0.47 18.51
N VAL A 207 2.69 1.53 18.89
CA VAL A 207 3.36 2.45 17.95
C VAL A 207 4.32 1.70 17.01
N TRP A 208 5.01 0.69 17.51
CA TRP A 208 5.96 -0.07 16.70
C TRP A 208 5.27 -0.91 15.63
N VAL A 209 4.06 -1.40 15.87
CA VAL A 209 3.26 -2.05 14.82
C VAL A 209 2.93 -1.06 13.71
N PHE A 210 2.65 0.19 14.05
CA PHE A 210 2.39 1.23 13.07
C PHE A 210 3.65 1.61 12.28
N TYR A 211 4.80 1.72 12.94
CA TYR A 211 6.09 1.93 12.25
C TYR A 211 6.45 0.79 11.31
N ILE A 212 6.20 -0.46 11.69
CA ILE A 212 6.43 -1.63 10.82
C ILE A 212 5.57 -1.55 9.55
N ASN A 213 4.34 -1.04 9.65
CA ASN A 213 3.47 -0.88 8.48
C ASN A 213 3.88 0.26 7.54
N LEU A 214 4.75 1.17 7.99
CA LEU A 214 5.28 2.25 7.16
C LEU A 214 6.30 1.73 6.13
N PHE A 215 6.91 0.57 6.35
CA PHE A 215 7.88 -0.10 5.47
C PHE A 215 7.24 -1.16 4.59
#